data_ee31a17a64cd7f3abb6fed1daf673e89
#
_entry.id   ee31a17a64cd7f3abb6fed1daf673e89
#
_cell.length_a   1.000
_cell.length_b   1.000
_cell.length_c   1.000
_cell.angle_alpha   90.00
_cell.angle_beta   90.00
_cell.angle_gamma   90.00
#
_symmetry.space_group_name_H-M   'P 1'
#
loop_
_entity.id
_entity.type
_entity.pdbx_description
1 polymer ?
#
loop_
_entity_poly.entity_id
_entity_poly.type
_entity_poly.pdbx_seq_one_letter_code
_entity_poly.pdbx_strand_id
1 'polypeptide(L)'
;VSSVTVTKGDADITKYVSIGNSLTSGYRDGALYIDGQNESFPSMIAAQMKLAGGGEFKQPQMADNLGGIPAVGFTNKRVLTPTMGLGFAAGTGATTLANIYASGPYNNMGVPGAKSYHLVAPGYGNPANLPLGKANPYFVRFAKNPATSSVLSDAMDMKPSFFSVWIGNNDVLSYATNGGMNSTTVNGVTTYTPAVVQTGNLDPTAYKGNDISDPNVVGGVIKSVLDGLKSVGSTKGVIANIPNVTAIPFFNRVPYNTIALDATKAAAINSSLINPLIGALNYLGQSGRFVPVVAGNNPVIIVDNS
;
A
#
# COMPACT_ATOMS: atom_id res chain seq x y z
N VAL A 1 -3.32 -19.65 38.40
CA VAL A 1 -3.07 -19.43 36.99
C VAL A 1 -1.85 -20.27 36.65
N SER A 2 -2.01 -21.33 35.85
CA SER A 2 -0.88 -22.15 35.40
C SER A 2 0.02 -21.30 34.52
N SER A 3 1.31 -21.22 34.85
CA SER A 3 2.32 -20.55 34.03
C SER A 3 2.41 -21.27 32.69
N VAL A 4 2.08 -20.59 31.60
CA VAL A 4 2.31 -21.13 30.25
C VAL A 4 3.79 -21.00 29.95
N THR A 5 4.46 -22.13 29.72
CA THR A 5 5.87 -22.11 29.29
C THR A 5 5.92 -21.69 27.83
N VAL A 6 6.53 -20.54 27.55
CA VAL A 6 6.71 -20.05 26.19
C VAL A 6 7.88 -20.81 25.54
N THR A 7 7.64 -21.43 24.39
CA THR A 7 8.67 -22.16 23.65
C THR A 7 8.67 -21.73 22.18
N LYS A 8 9.85 -21.79 21.55
CA LYS A 8 10.00 -21.56 20.11
C LYS A 8 9.65 -22.79 19.25
N GLY A 9 9.35 -23.92 19.89
CA GLY A 9 9.24 -25.20 19.20
C GLY A 9 10.56 -25.56 18.51
N ASP A 10 10.47 -26.04 17.28
CA ASP A 10 11.60 -26.40 16.43
C ASP A 10 12.04 -25.26 15.46
N ALA A 11 11.50 -24.05 15.63
CA ALA A 11 11.86 -22.88 14.82
C ALA A 11 13.08 -22.17 15.40
N ASP A 12 14.03 -21.81 14.53
CA ASP A 12 15.08 -20.84 14.89
C ASP A 12 14.51 -19.42 14.65
N ILE A 13 14.22 -18.71 15.74
CA ILE A 13 13.67 -17.35 15.73
C ILE A 13 14.70 -16.29 16.15
N THR A 14 15.98 -16.66 16.16
CA THR A 14 17.05 -15.77 16.63
C THR A 14 17.30 -14.59 15.71
N LYS A 15 16.93 -14.70 14.43
CA LYS A 15 17.06 -13.63 13.45
C LYS A 15 15.81 -13.55 12.59
N TYR A 16 14.82 -12.82 13.05
CA TYR A 16 13.57 -12.60 12.35
C TYR A 16 13.67 -11.41 11.41
N VAL A 17 13.19 -11.54 10.17
CA VAL A 17 13.04 -10.47 9.19
C VAL A 17 11.61 -10.47 8.64
N SER A 18 11.02 -9.30 8.49
CA SER A 18 9.69 -9.12 7.91
C SER A 18 9.77 -8.32 6.62
N ILE A 19 9.24 -8.86 5.52
CA ILE A 19 9.27 -8.26 4.18
C ILE A 19 7.84 -7.95 3.76
N GLY A 20 7.61 -6.75 3.20
CA GLY A 20 6.28 -6.39 2.72
C GLY A 20 6.10 -4.92 2.38
N ASN A 21 4.86 -4.47 2.49
CA ASN A 21 4.47 -3.11 2.15
C ASN A 21 4.13 -2.25 3.41
N SER A 22 3.16 -1.35 3.28
CA SER A 22 2.68 -0.48 4.35
C SER A 22 2.19 -1.22 5.59
N LEU A 23 1.52 -2.36 5.42
CA LEU A 23 1.06 -3.19 6.53
C LEU A 23 2.22 -3.72 7.37
N THR A 24 3.31 -4.09 6.72
CA THR A 24 4.54 -4.57 7.37
C THR A 24 5.29 -3.43 8.06
N SER A 25 5.35 -2.26 7.44
CA SER A 25 6.06 -1.12 8.02
C SER A 25 5.38 -0.49 9.24
N GLY A 26 4.07 -0.72 9.43
CA GLY A 26 3.27 -0.05 10.46
C GLY A 26 2.68 1.30 10.00
N TYR A 27 2.55 1.49 8.68
CA TYR A 27 1.87 2.66 8.12
C TYR A 27 0.39 2.66 8.49
N ARG A 28 -0.08 3.75 9.09
CA ARG A 28 -1.48 3.96 9.46
C ARG A 28 -1.79 5.46 9.51
N ASP A 29 -3.05 5.83 9.60
CA ASP A 29 -3.50 7.23 9.66
C ASP A 29 -2.97 8.10 8.50
N GLY A 30 -2.72 7.48 7.35
CA GLY A 30 -2.20 8.14 6.16
C GLY A 30 -0.70 8.48 6.20
N ALA A 31 0.07 7.98 7.19
CA ALA A 31 1.51 8.24 7.31
C ALA A 31 2.25 7.07 7.97
N LEU A 32 3.58 7.09 7.87
CA LEU A 32 4.47 6.26 8.67
C LEU A 32 5.09 7.13 9.77
N TYR A 33 5.04 6.68 11.03
CA TYR A 33 5.57 7.39 12.20
C TYR A 33 5.96 6.41 13.31
N ILE A 34 6.71 6.87 14.32
CA ILE A 34 7.35 6.01 15.33
C ILE A 34 6.37 5.06 16.02
N ASP A 35 5.24 5.59 16.54
CA ASP A 35 4.28 4.72 17.24
C ASP A 35 3.64 3.69 16.31
N GLY A 36 3.33 4.08 15.06
CA GLY A 36 2.82 3.15 14.05
C GLY A 36 3.82 2.02 13.76
N GLN A 37 5.12 2.35 13.68
CA GLN A 37 6.17 1.36 13.48
C GLN A 37 6.33 0.44 14.70
N ASN A 38 6.31 0.99 15.91
CA ASN A 38 6.43 0.22 17.14
C ASN A 38 5.24 -0.74 17.35
N GLU A 39 4.06 -0.37 16.86
CA GLU A 39 2.84 -1.16 16.92
C GLU A 39 2.57 -1.94 15.62
N SER A 40 3.56 -2.05 14.72
CA SER A 40 3.45 -2.88 13.53
C SER A 40 3.37 -4.37 13.90
N PHE A 41 2.67 -5.18 13.07
CA PHE A 41 2.56 -6.60 13.36
C PHE A 41 3.93 -7.31 13.49
N PRO A 42 4.97 -6.95 12.69
CA PRO A 42 6.28 -7.57 12.87
C PRO A 42 6.93 -7.20 14.20
N SER A 43 6.75 -5.96 14.65
CA SER A 43 7.24 -5.52 15.95
C SER A 43 6.57 -6.29 17.09
N MET A 44 5.25 -6.47 17.02
CA MET A 44 4.51 -7.27 18.00
C MET A 44 4.93 -8.74 17.99
N ILE A 45 5.10 -9.33 16.81
CA ILE A 45 5.59 -10.72 16.69
C ILE A 45 7.01 -10.85 17.27
N ALA A 46 7.91 -9.92 16.93
CA ALA A 46 9.28 -9.92 17.46
C ALA A 46 9.30 -9.81 18.99
N ALA A 47 8.45 -8.95 19.56
CA ALA A 47 8.32 -8.84 21.01
C ALA A 47 7.87 -10.15 21.66
N GLN A 48 6.96 -10.91 21.05
CA GLN A 48 6.56 -12.22 21.52
C GLN A 48 7.67 -13.28 21.31
N MET A 49 8.34 -13.26 20.16
CA MET A 49 9.48 -14.14 19.90
C MET A 49 10.60 -13.94 20.93
N LYS A 50 10.83 -12.71 21.40
CA LYS A 50 11.83 -12.40 22.41
C LYS A 50 11.61 -13.17 23.72
N LEU A 51 10.36 -13.44 24.10
CA LEU A 51 10.00 -14.25 25.26
C LEU A 51 10.41 -15.73 25.11
N ALA A 52 10.58 -16.19 23.87
CA ALA A 52 11.02 -17.55 23.52
C ALA A 52 12.48 -17.63 23.04
N GLY A 53 13.29 -16.61 23.34
CA GLY A 53 14.71 -16.57 22.95
C GLY A 53 14.96 -15.97 21.56
N GLY A 54 14.00 -15.25 20.99
CA GLY A 54 14.19 -14.46 19.77
C GLY A 54 15.19 -13.32 19.93
N GLY A 55 15.84 -12.95 18.84
CA GLY A 55 16.87 -11.91 18.81
C GLY A 55 16.28 -10.49 18.77
N GLU A 56 17.16 -9.53 18.50
CA GLU A 56 16.77 -8.14 18.32
C GLU A 56 16.00 -7.92 17.00
N PHE A 57 15.06 -7.00 17.05
CA PHE A 57 14.26 -6.59 15.89
C PHE A 57 14.37 -5.09 15.71
N LYS A 58 15.10 -4.67 14.70
CA LYS A 58 15.42 -3.28 14.42
C LYS A 58 14.58 -2.76 13.25
N GLN A 59 14.06 -1.54 13.39
CA GLN A 59 13.22 -0.91 12.39
C GLN A 59 13.86 0.38 11.87
N PRO A 60 13.69 0.73 10.56
CA PRO A 60 14.12 2.03 10.02
C PRO A 60 13.15 3.13 10.46
N GLN A 61 13.24 3.52 11.73
CA GLN A 61 12.28 4.43 12.32
C GLN A 61 12.24 5.81 11.64
N MET A 62 11.07 6.39 11.61
CA MET A 62 10.88 7.80 11.30
C MET A 62 11.48 8.66 12.41
N ALA A 63 11.72 9.93 12.13
CA ALA A 63 12.36 10.82 13.11
C ALA A 63 11.40 11.30 14.21
N ASP A 64 10.10 11.21 13.97
CA ASP A 64 9.08 11.70 14.89
C ASP A 64 7.74 10.95 14.76
N ASN A 65 6.75 11.36 15.52
CA ASN A 65 5.38 10.87 15.49
C ASN A 65 4.43 11.68 14.60
N LEU A 66 4.95 12.61 13.79
CA LEU A 66 4.14 13.35 12.81
C LEU A 66 4.00 12.58 11.50
N GLY A 67 5.08 11.95 11.05
CA GLY A 67 5.10 11.04 9.89
C GLY A 67 5.30 11.71 8.54
N GLY A 68 5.36 13.03 8.46
CA GLY A 68 5.63 13.75 7.22
C GLY A 68 7.08 13.60 6.76
N ILE A 69 7.27 13.60 5.43
CA ILE A 69 8.58 13.77 4.78
C ILE A 69 8.48 14.98 3.86
N PRO A 70 8.76 16.20 4.35
CA PRO A 70 8.52 17.44 3.61
C PRO A 70 9.22 17.48 2.24
N ALA A 71 10.43 16.91 2.14
CA ALA A 71 11.23 16.90 0.92
C ALA A 71 10.56 16.20 -0.29
N VAL A 72 9.56 15.37 -0.04
CA VAL A 72 8.78 14.66 -1.08
C VAL A 72 7.28 14.94 -0.98
N GLY A 73 6.89 15.98 -0.23
CA GLY A 73 5.49 16.39 -0.10
C GLY A 73 4.61 15.45 0.73
N PHE A 74 5.19 14.52 1.50
CA PHE A 74 4.40 13.64 2.35
C PHE A 74 3.90 14.41 3.57
N THR A 75 2.59 14.36 3.76
CA THR A 75 1.89 15.04 4.85
C THR A 75 2.06 14.31 6.18
N ASN A 76 1.82 15.02 7.28
CA ASN A 76 1.71 14.43 8.60
C ASN A 76 0.51 13.46 8.67
N LYS A 77 0.50 12.62 9.70
CA LYS A 77 -0.61 11.70 9.97
C LYS A 77 -1.94 12.43 10.15
N ARG A 78 -3.01 11.76 9.78
CA ARG A 78 -4.37 12.26 10.01
C ARG A 78 -4.73 12.16 11.48
N VAL A 79 -5.48 13.14 11.95
CA VAL A 79 -6.01 13.23 13.32
C VAL A 79 -7.46 13.67 13.30
N LEU A 80 -8.23 13.29 14.32
CA LEU A 80 -9.53 13.90 14.57
C LEU A 80 -9.32 15.30 15.15
N THR A 81 -9.95 16.29 14.53
CA THR A 81 -9.97 17.65 15.04
C THR A 81 -10.96 17.79 16.20
N PRO A 82 -10.85 18.85 17.04
CA PRO A 82 -11.83 19.09 18.10
C PRO A 82 -13.29 19.18 17.62
N THR A 83 -13.50 19.54 16.36
CA THR A 83 -14.82 19.61 15.74
C THR A 83 -15.24 18.29 15.07
N MET A 84 -14.60 17.16 15.42
CA MET A 84 -14.86 15.81 14.85
C MET A 84 -14.63 15.71 13.34
N GLY A 85 -13.92 16.65 12.73
CA GLY A 85 -13.45 16.58 11.36
C GLY A 85 -12.13 15.82 11.24
N LEU A 86 -11.74 15.49 10.01
CA LEU A 86 -10.40 14.94 9.72
C LEU A 86 -9.45 16.10 9.38
N GLY A 87 -8.30 16.12 10.05
CA GLY A 87 -7.21 17.05 9.78
C GLY A 87 -5.86 16.33 9.76
N PHE A 88 -4.79 17.10 9.66
CA PHE A 88 -3.43 16.60 9.81
C PHE A 88 -2.84 17.04 11.16
N ALA A 89 -1.98 16.23 11.75
CA ALA A 89 -1.24 16.60 12.93
C ALA A 89 -0.45 17.90 12.68
N ALA A 90 -0.53 18.84 13.64
CA ALA A 90 0.15 20.11 13.51
C ALA A 90 1.68 19.97 13.62
N GLY A 91 2.39 20.89 12.96
CA GLY A 91 3.86 20.92 12.95
C GLY A 91 4.45 20.45 11.62
N THR A 92 5.79 20.48 11.55
CA THR A 92 6.55 20.03 10.36
C THR A 92 7.26 18.72 10.70
N GLY A 93 7.04 17.68 9.91
CA GLY A 93 7.74 16.41 10.08
C GLY A 93 9.25 16.58 9.96
N ALA A 94 10.00 15.96 10.86
CA ALA A 94 11.46 16.04 10.93
C ALA A 94 12.16 14.95 10.08
N THR A 95 11.41 14.00 9.53
CA THR A 95 12.00 12.92 8.74
C THR A 95 12.53 13.44 7.41
N THR A 96 13.78 13.08 7.10
CA THR A 96 14.46 13.42 5.85
C THR A 96 14.67 12.20 4.97
N LEU A 97 15.17 12.41 3.75
CA LEU A 97 15.59 11.34 2.84
C LEU A 97 17.03 10.86 3.09
N ALA A 98 17.70 11.38 4.11
CA ALA A 98 19.05 10.92 4.47
C ALA A 98 19.03 9.40 4.72
N ASN A 99 20.01 8.70 4.13
CA ASN A 99 20.14 7.27 4.32
C ASN A 99 20.65 6.97 5.73
N ILE A 100 19.91 6.14 6.44
CA ILE A 100 20.17 5.74 7.84
C ILE A 100 20.69 4.31 7.95
N TYR A 101 21.09 3.67 6.84
CA TYR A 101 21.51 2.27 6.85
C TYR A 101 22.71 2.01 7.78
N ALA A 102 23.58 2.99 7.99
CA ALA A 102 24.69 2.88 8.93
C ALA A 102 24.26 2.51 10.36
N SER A 103 23.01 2.82 10.71
CA SER A 103 22.40 2.42 11.98
C SER A 103 21.73 1.04 11.90
N GLY A 104 21.69 0.39 10.73
CA GLY A 104 21.11 -0.93 10.52
C GLY A 104 22.04 -2.09 10.88
N PRO A 105 21.89 -3.25 10.24
CA PRO A 105 20.80 -3.57 9.31
C PRO A 105 19.42 -3.60 9.98
N TYR A 106 18.35 -3.52 9.17
CA TYR A 106 16.98 -3.43 9.67
C TYR A 106 16.20 -4.72 9.42
N ASN A 107 15.51 -5.19 10.45
CA ASN A 107 14.70 -6.40 10.41
C ASN A 107 13.32 -6.17 9.77
N ASN A 108 12.78 -4.96 9.89
CA ASN A 108 11.54 -4.60 9.22
C ASN A 108 11.86 -4.00 7.85
N MET A 109 11.63 -4.81 6.81
CA MET A 109 11.79 -4.47 5.40
C MET A 109 10.44 -4.11 4.76
N GLY A 110 9.50 -3.59 5.53
CA GLY A 110 8.23 -3.07 5.05
C GLY A 110 8.41 -1.72 4.36
N VAL A 111 7.94 -1.62 3.11
CA VAL A 111 8.05 -0.40 2.29
C VAL A 111 6.66 0.08 1.90
N PRO A 112 6.13 1.17 2.51
CA PRO A 112 4.82 1.70 2.15
C PRO A 112 4.69 1.97 0.65
N GLY A 113 3.58 1.53 0.06
CA GLY A 113 3.31 1.70 -1.37
C GLY A 113 3.97 0.66 -2.28
N ALA A 114 4.85 -0.20 -1.77
CA ALA A 114 5.48 -1.21 -2.61
C ALA A 114 4.44 -2.20 -3.16
N LYS A 115 4.49 -2.45 -4.46
CA LYS A 115 3.89 -3.61 -5.13
C LYS A 115 4.88 -4.79 -5.08
N SER A 116 4.41 -5.98 -5.41
CA SER A 116 5.23 -7.19 -5.34
C SER A 116 6.58 -7.05 -6.06
N TYR A 117 6.57 -6.64 -7.31
CA TYR A 117 7.77 -6.53 -8.15
C TYR A 117 8.79 -5.50 -7.66
N HIS A 118 8.39 -4.54 -6.83
CA HIS A 118 9.32 -3.59 -6.22
C HIS A 118 10.27 -4.25 -5.22
N LEU A 119 9.88 -5.40 -4.63
CA LEU A 119 10.73 -6.10 -3.67
C LEU A 119 12.03 -6.63 -4.29
N VAL A 120 12.00 -6.93 -5.59
CA VAL A 120 13.14 -7.48 -6.33
C VAL A 120 13.80 -6.47 -7.25
N ALA A 121 13.29 -5.23 -7.31
CA ALA A 121 13.77 -4.18 -8.21
C ALA A 121 15.07 -3.54 -7.69
N PRO A 122 16.22 -3.70 -8.39
CA PRO A 122 17.45 -2.97 -8.04
C PRO A 122 17.25 -1.47 -8.18
N GLY A 123 17.84 -0.69 -7.27
CA GLY A 123 17.75 0.76 -7.31
C GLY A 123 16.41 1.34 -6.88
N TYR A 124 15.50 0.54 -6.31
CA TYR A 124 14.26 1.04 -5.72
C TYR A 124 14.50 1.96 -4.51
N GLY A 125 15.69 1.90 -3.90
CA GLY A 125 16.18 2.82 -2.87
C GLY A 125 17.08 3.95 -3.40
N ASN A 126 17.21 4.14 -4.72
CA ASN A 126 18.09 5.16 -5.29
C ASN A 126 17.37 6.52 -5.35
N PRO A 127 17.85 7.57 -4.64
CA PRO A 127 17.22 8.88 -4.67
C PRO A 127 17.18 9.51 -6.07
N ALA A 128 18.12 9.18 -6.95
CA ALA A 128 18.12 9.66 -8.34
C ALA A 128 16.92 9.14 -9.16
N ASN A 129 16.31 8.04 -8.73
CA ASN A 129 15.14 7.45 -9.37
C ASN A 129 13.80 8.02 -8.86
N LEU A 130 13.80 8.86 -7.82
CA LEU A 130 12.57 9.47 -7.28
C LEU A 130 11.82 10.34 -8.30
N PRO A 131 12.49 11.26 -9.04
CA PRO A 131 11.80 12.06 -10.05
C PRO A 131 11.23 11.23 -11.21
N LEU A 132 11.72 10.00 -11.39
CA LEU A 132 11.26 9.07 -12.42
C LEU A 132 10.12 8.15 -11.93
N GLY A 133 9.70 8.29 -10.68
CA GLY A 133 8.73 7.38 -10.06
C GLY A 133 9.22 5.92 -9.90
N LYS A 134 10.53 5.68 -10.00
CA LYS A 134 11.16 4.35 -9.97
C LYS A 134 11.87 4.04 -8.64
N ALA A 135 11.75 4.91 -7.65
CA ALA A 135 12.24 4.71 -6.30
C ALA A 135 11.16 5.04 -5.27
N ASN A 136 11.35 4.51 -4.08
CA ASN A 136 10.43 4.74 -2.96
C ASN A 136 11.10 5.58 -1.86
N PRO A 137 10.53 6.73 -1.46
CA PRO A 137 11.13 7.60 -0.46
C PRO A 137 11.43 6.90 0.88
N TYR A 138 10.61 5.95 1.29
CA TYR A 138 10.86 5.21 2.52
C TYR A 138 12.06 4.27 2.38
N PHE A 139 12.18 3.54 1.26
CA PHE A 139 13.31 2.64 1.04
C PHE A 139 14.62 3.38 0.76
N VAL A 140 14.58 4.56 0.13
CA VAL A 140 15.75 5.46 -0.01
C VAL A 140 16.46 5.67 1.33
N ARG A 141 15.72 5.78 2.40
CA ARG A 141 16.25 6.04 3.73
C ARG A 141 17.07 4.89 4.31
N PHE A 142 16.82 3.65 3.91
CA PHE A 142 17.47 2.50 4.56
C PHE A 142 17.99 1.41 3.61
N ALA A 143 18.00 1.66 2.31
CA ALA A 143 18.65 0.77 1.35
C ALA A 143 20.17 0.70 1.65
N LYS A 144 20.72 -0.51 1.68
CA LYS A 144 22.16 -0.74 1.93
C LYS A 144 23.03 -0.08 0.87
N ASN A 145 22.73 -0.38 -0.39
CA ASN A 145 23.37 0.23 -1.55
C ASN A 145 22.29 0.84 -2.46
N PRO A 146 21.96 2.11 -2.29
CA PRO A 146 20.80 2.72 -2.97
C PRO A 146 20.73 2.44 -4.48
N ALA A 147 21.88 2.41 -5.18
CA ALA A 147 21.91 2.20 -6.62
C ALA A 147 21.67 0.74 -7.06
N THR A 148 21.98 -0.24 -6.23
CA THR A 148 22.02 -1.65 -6.64
C THR A 148 21.21 -2.59 -5.76
N SER A 149 20.92 -2.23 -4.51
CA SER A 149 20.11 -3.06 -3.62
C SER A 149 18.66 -3.11 -4.06
N SER A 150 18.04 -4.24 -3.75
CA SER A 150 16.59 -4.40 -3.67
C SER A 150 16.19 -4.68 -2.21
N VAL A 151 14.88 -4.60 -1.90
CA VAL A 151 14.37 -4.96 -0.58
C VAL A 151 14.73 -6.41 -0.25
N LEU A 152 14.62 -7.30 -1.22
CA LEU A 152 14.98 -8.71 -1.06
C LEU A 152 16.48 -8.90 -0.81
N SER A 153 17.36 -8.25 -1.58
CA SER A 153 18.81 -8.41 -1.40
C SER A 153 19.26 -7.95 -0.02
N ASP A 154 18.72 -6.85 0.48
CA ASP A 154 19.06 -6.35 1.82
C ASP A 154 18.54 -7.28 2.92
N ALA A 155 17.35 -7.87 2.73
CA ALA A 155 16.82 -8.90 3.63
C ALA A 155 17.70 -10.18 3.63
N MET A 156 18.13 -10.63 2.46
CA MET A 156 19.01 -11.82 2.31
C MET A 156 20.38 -11.62 2.95
N ASP A 157 20.94 -10.41 2.87
CA ASP A 157 22.24 -10.08 3.48
C ASP A 157 22.22 -10.25 5.00
N MET A 158 21.06 -10.13 5.62
CA MET A 158 20.89 -10.39 7.05
C MET A 158 20.96 -11.89 7.40
N LYS A 159 20.82 -12.78 6.41
CA LYS A 159 20.74 -14.25 6.62
C LYS A 159 19.72 -14.59 7.73
N PRO A 160 18.45 -14.28 7.56
CA PRO A 160 17.43 -14.52 8.58
C PRO A 160 17.27 -16.01 8.85
N SER A 161 16.97 -16.36 10.10
CA SER A 161 16.60 -17.74 10.47
C SER A 161 15.08 -17.96 10.38
N PHE A 162 14.30 -16.88 10.48
CA PHE A 162 12.84 -16.88 10.36
C PHE A 162 12.36 -15.63 9.61
N PHE A 163 11.31 -15.76 8.82
CA PHE A 163 10.77 -14.62 8.07
C PHE A 163 9.25 -14.55 8.10
N SER A 164 8.71 -13.34 7.87
CA SER A 164 7.34 -13.14 7.43
C SER A 164 7.31 -12.34 6.12
N VAL A 165 6.38 -12.70 5.23
CA VAL A 165 6.16 -12.00 3.95
C VAL A 165 4.68 -11.65 3.81
N TRP A 166 4.40 -10.36 3.65
CA TRP A 166 3.04 -9.89 3.33
C TRP A 166 3.10 -8.81 2.26
N ILE A 167 2.86 -9.24 1.03
CA ILE A 167 2.97 -8.40 -0.18
C ILE A 167 1.89 -8.77 -1.18
N GLY A 168 1.66 -7.93 -2.19
CA GLY A 168 0.68 -8.13 -3.24
C GLY A 168 -0.59 -7.29 -3.06
N ASN A 169 -0.83 -6.75 -1.88
CA ASN A 169 -2.00 -5.92 -1.59
C ASN A 169 -2.09 -4.71 -2.54
N ASN A 170 -0.97 -4.00 -2.73
CA ASN A 170 -0.92 -2.81 -3.60
C ASN A 170 -0.99 -3.16 -5.09
N ASP A 171 -0.72 -4.42 -5.45
CA ASP A 171 -0.88 -4.91 -6.82
C ASP A 171 -2.33 -4.87 -7.30
N VAL A 172 -3.29 -4.80 -6.36
CA VAL A 172 -4.74 -4.71 -6.61
C VAL A 172 -5.34 -3.43 -6.02
N LEU A 173 -4.90 -3.02 -4.81
CA LEU A 173 -5.52 -1.96 -4.03
C LEU A 173 -5.47 -0.61 -4.74
N SER A 174 -4.36 -0.29 -5.43
CA SER A 174 -4.22 0.98 -6.15
C SER A 174 -5.30 1.16 -7.20
N TYR A 175 -5.64 0.11 -7.93
CA TYR A 175 -6.75 0.11 -8.89
C TYR A 175 -8.07 0.42 -8.20
N ALA A 176 -8.39 -0.33 -7.15
CA ALA A 176 -9.68 -0.22 -6.47
C ALA A 176 -9.87 1.15 -5.79
N THR A 177 -8.83 1.70 -5.15
CA THR A 177 -8.91 3.00 -4.46
C THR A 177 -8.93 4.20 -5.40
N ASN A 178 -8.50 4.02 -6.65
CA ASN A 178 -8.50 5.07 -7.67
C ASN A 178 -9.60 4.88 -8.75
N GLY A 179 -10.63 4.07 -8.44
CA GLY A 179 -11.78 3.87 -9.33
C GLY A 179 -11.42 3.28 -10.70
N GLY A 180 -10.35 2.48 -10.78
CA GLY A 180 -9.89 1.88 -12.04
C GLY A 180 -9.22 2.86 -13.01
N MET A 181 -8.78 4.02 -12.52
CA MET A 181 -8.18 5.07 -13.36
C MET A 181 -6.73 5.36 -12.96
N ASN A 182 -5.89 5.61 -13.94
CA ASN A 182 -4.61 6.29 -13.78
C ASN A 182 -4.82 7.80 -13.98
N SER A 183 -4.01 8.63 -13.34
CA SER A 183 -4.04 10.07 -13.53
C SER A 183 -2.65 10.64 -13.79
N THR A 184 -2.58 11.67 -14.61
CA THR A 184 -1.35 12.42 -14.87
C THR A 184 -1.67 13.90 -14.81
N THR A 185 -0.92 14.66 -14.03
CA THR A 185 -1.09 16.11 -13.93
C THR A 185 0.09 16.82 -14.60
N VAL A 186 -0.21 17.64 -15.60
CA VAL A 186 0.77 18.47 -16.31
C VAL A 186 0.26 19.92 -16.30
N ASN A 187 1.08 20.84 -15.84
CA ASN A 187 0.73 22.27 -15.74
C ASN A 187 -0.62 22.55 -15.04
N GLY A 188 -0.91 21.79 -13.98
CA GLY A 188 -2.14 21.90 -13.20
C GLY A 188 -3.38 21.26 -13.85
N VAL A 189 -3.27 20.71 -15.04
CA VAL A 189 -4.34 19.96 -15.71
C VAL A 189 -4.16 18.47 -15.43
N THR A 190 -5.16 17.84 -14.80
CA THR A 190 -5.17 16.41 -14.54
C THR A 190 -5.95 15.68 -15.64
N THR A 191 -5.30 14.75 -16.29
CA THR A 191 -5.91 13.83 -17.26
C THR A 191 -6.03 12.44 -16.65
N TYR A 192 -7.11 11.76 -16.95
CA TYR A 192 -7.38 10.41 -16.48
C TYR A 192 -7.33 9.43 -17.65
N THR A 193 -6.77 8.24 -17.43
CA THR A 193 -6.76 7.15 -18.40
C THR A 193 -7.14 5.86 -17.68
N PRO A 194 -7.89 4.93 -18.31
CA PRO A 194 -8.21 3.66 -17.67
C PRO A 194 -6.95 2.95 -17.17
N ALA A 195 -7.03 2.44 -15.96
CA ALA A 195 -6.04 1.52 -15.44
C ALA A 195 -6.30 0.11 -16.02
N VAL A 196 -5.24 -0.66 -16.23
CA VAL A 196 -5.28 -1.93 -16.94
C VAL A 196 -5.13 -3.10 -15.96
N VAL A 197 -5.88 -4.16 -16.17
CA VAL A 197 -5.57 -5.48 -15.61
C VAL A 197 -4.52 -6.11 -16.51
N GLN A 198 -3.29 -6.22 -16.04
CA GLN A 198 -2.10 -6.60 -16.83
C GLN A 198 -2.05 -8.12 -17.11
N THR A 199 -3.07 -8.64 -17.80
CA THR A 199 -3.17 -10.06 -18.14
C THR A 199 -2.19 -10.42 -19.26
N GLY A 200 -1.25 -11.31 -18.97
CA GLY A 200 -0.24 -11.79 -19.94
C GLY A 200 0.94 -10.83 -20.17
N ASN A 201 0.93 -9.64 -19.58
CA ASN A 201 2.07 -8.74 -19.61
C ASN A 201 2.98 -9.04 -18.41
N LEU A 202 4.12 -9.66 -18.66
CA LEU A 202 5.08 -10.07 -17.62
C LEU A 202 6.17 -9.04 -17.35
N ASP A 203 6.13 -7.87 -18.00
CA ASP A 203 7.08 -6.77 -17.79
C ASP A 203 6.48 -5.69 -16.87
N PRO A 204 6.75 -5.70 -15.55
CA PRO A 204 6.21 -4.72 -14.64
C PRO A 204 6.76 -3.31 -14.85
N THR A 205 7.81 -3.12 -15.66
CA THR A 205 8.32 -1.77 -15.96
C THR A 205 7.39 -0.99 -16.88
N ALA A 206 6.49 -1.68 -17.57
CA ALA A 206 5.47 -1.08 -18.43
C ALA A 206 4.16 -0.74 -17.67
N TYR A 207 4.01 -1.18 -16.41
CA TYR A 207 2.79 -0.94 -15.64
C TYR A 207 2.69 0.50 -15.18
N LYS A 208 1.48 1.05 -15.22
CA LYS A 208 1.17 2.32 -14.58
C LYS A 208 0.85 2.12 -13.10
N GLY A 209 0.86 3.21 -12.33
CA GLY A 209 0.74 3.17 -10.87
C GLY A 209 -0.49 2.46 -10.35
N ASN A 210 -1.64 2.61 -11.04
CA ASN A 210 -2.91 2.03 -10.60
C ASN A 210 -3.31 0.76 -11.36
N ASP A 211 -2.47 0.23 -12.25
CA ASP A 211 -2.74 -1.03 -12.92
C ASP A 211 -2.76 -2.20 -11.93
N ILE A 212 -3.58 -3.22 -12.20
CA ILE A 212 -3.51 -4.50 -11.49
C ILE A 212 -2.38 -5.32 -12.09
N SER A 213 -1.45 -5.77 -11.27
CA SER A 213 -0.32 -6.58 -11.71
C SER A 213 -0.76 -7.95 -12.23
N ASP A 214 -0.06 -8.48 -13.24
CA ASP A 214 -0.30 -9.85 -13.71
C ASP A 214 -0.06 -10.86 -12.57
N PRO A 215 -0.96 -11.83 -12.36
CA PRO A 215 -0.81 -12.84 -11.30
C PRO A 215 0.49 -13.64 -11.38
N ASN A 216 1.00 -13.89 -12.60
CA ASN A 216 2.26 -14.61 -12.78
C ASN A 216 3.47 -13.76 -12.34
N VAL A 217 3.41 -12.43 -12.52
CA VAL A 217 4.43 -11.51 -11.97
C VAL A 217 4.41 -11.57 -10.45
N VAL A 218 3.23 -11.47 -9.82
CA VAL A 218 3.09 -11.55 -8.36
C VAL A 218 3.59 -12.91 -7.84
N GLY A 219 3.15 -14.00 -8.45
CA GLY A 219 3.58 -15.36 -8.07
C GLY A 219 5.08 -15.60 -8.27
N GLY A 220 5.62 -15.11 -9.40
CA GLY A 220 7.06 -15.17 -9.69
C GLY A 220 7.92 -14.42 -8.68
N VAL A 221 7.47 -13.24 -8.25
CA VAL A 221 8.16 -12.48 -7.20
C VAL A 221 8.10 -13.18 -5.85
N ILE A 222 6.93 -13.68 -5.45
CA ILE A 222 6.81 -14.45 -4.19
C ILE A 222 7.76 -15.65 -4.23
N LYS A 223 7.79 -16.37 -5.34
CA LYS A 223 8.75 -17.47 -5.53
C LYS A 223 10.21 -16.99 -5.40
N SER A 224 10.58 -15.89 -6.03
CA SER A 224 11.93 -15.33 -5.96
C SER A 224 12.30 -14.92 -4.53
N VAL A 225 11.36 -14.36 -3.77
CA VAL A 225 11.57 -14.01 -2.35
C VAL A 225 11.83 -15.27 -1.53
N LEU A 226 11.05 -16.33 -1.72
CA LEU A 226 11.20 -17.58 -0.98
C LEU A 226 12.50 -18.31 -1.35
N ASP A 227 12.82 -18.40 -2.63
CA ASP A 227 14.04 -19.03 -3.11
C ASP A 227 15.28 -18.26 -2.61
N GLY A 228 15.24 -16.92 -2.65
CA GLY A 228 16.29 -16.06 -2.12
C GLY A 228 16.52 -16.27 -0.63
N LEU A 229 15.46 -16.22 0.18
CA LEU A 229 15.57 -16.45 1.62
C LEU A 229 16.06 -17.87 1.94
N LYS A 230 15.57 -18.87 1.22
CA LYS A 230 16.03 -20.26 1.36
C LYS A 230 17.52 -20.41 1.02
N SER A 231 18.01 -19.73 -0.01
CA SER A 231 19.40 -19.79 -0.44
C SER A 231 20.39 -19.28 0.60
N VAL A 232 19.95 -18.41 1.50
CA VAL A 232 20.77 -17.89 2.63
C VAL A 232 20.50 -18.61 3.95
N GLY A 233 19.77 -19.74 3.93
CA GLY A 233 19.54 -20.61 5.08
C GLY A 233 18.19 -20.39 5.81
N SER A 234 17.35 -19.47 5.36
CA SER A 234 16.04 -19.24 5.98
C SER A 234 15.02 -20.24 5.44
N THR A 235 14.75 -21.29 6.19
CA THR A 235 13.87 -22.39 5.77
C THR A 235 12.49 -22.37 6.42
N LYS A 236 12.28 -21.49 7.40
CA LYS A 236 11.00 -21.36 8.14
C LYS A 236 10.51 -19.93 8.10
N GLY A 237 9.21 -19.78 7.90
CA GLY A 237 8.56 -18.48 7.87
C GLY A 237 7.06 -18.57 7.66
N VAL A 238 6.45 -17.41 7.57
CA VAL A 238 4.99 -17.23 7.35
C VAL A 238 4.79 -16.33 6.14
N ILE A 239 3.85 -16.71 5.28
CA ILE A 239 3.39 -15.88 4.16
C ILE A 239 1.91 -15.59 4.40
N ALA A 240 1.56 -14.31 4.37
CA ALA A 240 0.17 -13.89 4.45
C ALA A 240 -0.43 -13.75 3.04
N ASN A 241 -1.67 -14.21 2.88
CA ASN A 241 -2.44 -14.03 1.66
C ASN A 241 -2.82 -12.57 1.44
N ILE A 242 -3.05 -12.19 0.19
CA ILE A 242 -3.69 -10.92 -0.16
C ILE A 242 -5.14 -10.97 0.33
N PRO A 243 -5.58 -10.06 1.21
CA PRO A 243 -6.96 -10.03 1.67
C PRO A 243 -7.89 -9.63 0.52
N ASN A 244 -9.15 -10.03 0.63
CA ASN A 244 -10.16 -9.55 -0.30
C ASN A 244 -10.30 -8.03 -0.17
N VAL A 245 -9.97 -7.32 -1.23
CA VAL A 245 -10.02 -5.85 -1.29
C VAL A 245 -11.41 -5.32 -0.93
N THR A 246 -12.48 -6.00 -1.37
CA THR A 246 -13.85 -5.56 -1.10
C THR A 246 -14.27 -5.73 0.35
N ALA A 247 -13.50 -6.49 1.16
CA ALA A 247 -13.80 -6.69 2.59
C ALA A 247 -13.31 -5.54 3.48
N ILE A 248 -12.44 -4.66 2.98
CA ILE A 248 -11.94 -3.54 3.80
C ILE A 248 -13.01 -2.46 4.00
N PRO A 249 -13.05 -1.80 5.17
CA PRO A 249 -14.07 -0.80 5.51
C PRO A 249 -14.21 0.35 4.49
N PHE A 250 -13.13 0.71 3.82
CA PHE A 250 -13.12 1.74 2.78
C PHE A 250 -14.18 1.48 1.69
N PHE A 251 -14.37 0.22 1.28
CA PHE A 251 -15.34 -0.15 0.23
C PHE A 251 -16.71 -0.55 0.78
N ASN A 252 -16.85 -0.78 2.10
CA ASN A 252 -18.09 -1.26 2.69
C ASN A 252 -18.84 -0.20 3.49
N ARG A 253 -18.13 0.85 3.97
CA ARG A 253 -18.74 1.85 4.85
C ARG A 253 -19.75 2.73 4.13
N VAL A 254 -19.48 3.05 2.87
CA VAL A 254 -20.41 3.78 2.00
C VAL A 254 -20.69 2.89 0.79
N PRO A 255 -21.84 2.24 0.72
CA PRO A 255 -22.18 1.39 -0.42
C PRO A 255 -22.34 2.24 -1.69
N TYR A 256 -22.10 1.62 -2.86
CA TYR A 256 -22.20 2.28 -4.15
C TYR A 256 -23.61 2.87 -4.43
N ASN A 257 -24.65 2.35 -3.79
CA ASN A 257 -26.04 2.73 -3.95
C ASN A 257 -26.57 3.46 -2.72
N THR A 258 -25.85 4.45 -2.22
CA THR A 258 -26.15 5.15 -0.97
C THR A 258 -27.14 6.31 -1.12
N ILE A 259 -27.48 6.74 -2.36
CA ILE A 259 -28.39 7.86 -2.58
C ILE A 259 -29.83 7.36 -2.44
N ALA A 260 -30.45 7.62 -1.28
CA ALA A 260 -31.83 7.30 -1.04
C ALA A 260 -32.75 8.41 -1.58
N LEU A 261 -33.62 8.06 -2.52
CA LEU A 261 -34.60 8.97 -3.11
C LEU A 261 -36.02 8.46 -2.83
N ASP A 262 -36.94 9.37 -2.53
CA ASP A 262 -38.37 9.10 -2.63
C ASP A 262 -38.83 9.20 -4.11
N ALA A 263 -40.05 8.75 -4.40
CA ALA A 263 -40.59 8.75 -5.76
C ALA A 263 -40.63 10.12 -6.39
N THR A 264 -40.95 11.15 -5.60
CA THR A 264 -41.05 12.55 -6.06
C THR A 264 -39.69 13.11 -6.46
N LYS A 265 -38.70 12.90 -5.63
CA LYS A 265 -37.31 13.33 -5.92
C LYS A 265 -36.73 12.57 -7.11
N ALA A 266 -36.97 11.26 -7.20
CA ALA A 266 -36.52 10.47 -8.33
C ALA A 266 -37.14 10.98 -9.65
N ALA A 267 -38.45 11.23 -9.67
CA ALA A 267 -39.14 11.81 -10.84
C ALA A 267 -38.60 13.19 -11.20
N ALA A 268 -38.39 14.07 -10.22
CA ALA A 268 -37.85 15.41 -10.44
C ALA A 268 -36.43 15.38 -11.02
N ILE A 269 -35.52 14.54 -10.46
CA ILE A 269 -34.16 14.41 -10.98
C ILE A 269 -34.17 13.82 -12.39
N ASN A 270 -34.99 12.80 -12.64
CA ASN A 270 -35.10 12.23 -13.96
C ASN A 270 -35.54 13.25 -15.02
N SER A 271 -36.59 14.03 -14.72
CA SER A 271 -37.13 15.00 -15.67
C SER A 271 -36.16 16.17 -15.91
N SER A 272 -35.51 16.66 -14.87
CA SER A 272 -34.69 17.88 -14.98
C SER A 272 -33.24 17.62 -15.41
N LEU A 273 -32.70 16.43 -15.17
CA LEU A 273 -31.27 16.15 -15.39
C LEU A 273 -31.03 14.85 -16.18
N ILE A 274 -31.52 13.71 -15.66
CA ILE A 274 -31.05 12.42 -16.16
C ILE A 274 -31.60 12.13 -17.57
N ASN A 275 -32.89 12.32 -17.82
CA ASN A 275 -33.46 12.06 -19.15
C ASN A 275 -32.91 13.00 -20.24
N PRO A 276 -32.74 14.32 -20.01
CA PRO A 276 -32.03 15.18 -20.95
C PRO A 276 -30.60 14.73 -21.22
N LEU A 277 -29.85 14.31 -20.18
CA LEU A 277 -28.49 13.80 -20.32
C LEU A 277 -28.46 12.51 -21.16
N ILE A 278 -29.34 11.55 -20.86
CA ILE A 278 -29.48 10.32 -21.65
C ILE A 278 -29.78 10.65 -23.12
N GLY A 279 -30.69 11.60 -23.37
CA GLY A 279 -31.03 12.05 -24.73
C GLY A 279 -29.83 12.63 -25.48
N ALA A 280 -29.04 13.48 -24.81
CA ALA A 280 -27.82 14.08 -25.38
C ALA A 280 -26.74 13.02 -25.65
N LEU A 281 -26.52 12.11 -24.72
CA LEU A 281 -25.55 11.02 -24.91
C LEU A 281 -25.95 10.06 -26.03
N ASN A 282 -27.24 9.73 -26.14
CA ASN A 282 -27.73 8.92 -27.24
C ASN A 282 -27.51 9.58 -28.62
N TYR A 283 -27.72 10.89 -28.68
CA TYR A 283 -27.46 11.68 -29.91
C TYR A 283 -25.99 11.65 -30.29
N LEU A 284 -25.08 11.63 -29.30
CA LEU A 284 -23.62 11.51 -29.49
C LEU A 284 -23.13 10.06 -29.71
N GLY A 285 -24.02 9.09 -29.85
CA GLY A 285 -23.64 7.68 -30.00
C GLY A 285 -23.11 7.02 -28.71
N GLN A 286 -23.35 7.64 -27.55
CA GLN A 286 -22.87 7.20 -26.23
C GLN A 286 -24.02 6.60 -25.39
N SER A 287 -24.84 5.74 -25.99
CA SER A 287 -25.99 5.14 -25.32
C SER A 287 -25.57 4.20 -24.17
N GLY A 288 -26.45 4.05 -23.17
CA GLY A 288 -26.27 3.09 -22.07
C GLY A 288 -25.36 3.56 -20.93
N ARG A 289 -24.81 4.76 -20.97
CA ARG A 289 -23.94 5.30 -19.89
C ARG A 289 -24.71 5.72 -18.63
N PHE A 290 -25.97 6.09 -18.77
CA PHE A 290 -26.83 6.47 -17.65
C PHE A 290 -28.17 5.74 -17.73
N VAL A 291 -28.72 5.47 -16.56
CA VAL A 291 -30.09 4.96 -16.40
C VAL A 291 -30.89 5.91 -15.50
N PRO A 292 -32.22 6.00 -15.65
CA PRO A 292 -33.05 6.79 -14.75
C PRO A 292 -32.88 6.33 -13.30
N VAL A 293 -32.88 7.30 -12.37
CA VAL A 293 -32.91 6.98 -10.93
C VAL A 293 -34.31 6.51 -10.52
N VAL A 294 -34.39 5.70 -9.46
CA VAL A 294 -35.63 5.10 -8.98
C VAL A 294 -35.92 5.50 -7.53
N ALA A 295 -37.14 5.31 -7.08
CA ALA A 295 -37.45 5.39 -5.65
C ALA A 295 -36.67 4.27 -4.91
N GLY A 296 -36.00 4.61 -3.83
CA GLY A 296 -35.10 3.72 -3.09
C GLY A 296 -33.63 4.12 -3.24
N ASN A 297 -32.73 3.17 -3.08
CA ASN A 297 -31.29 3.39 -3.14
C ASN A 297 -30.79 3.43 -4.59
N ASN A 298 -30.04 4.47 -4.91
CA ASN A 298 -29.46 4.70 -6.24
C ASN A 298 -27.94 4.76 -6.17
N PRO A 299 -27.24 4.38 -7.24
CA PRO A 299 -25.80 4.53 -7.35
C PRO A 299 -25.36 5.98 -7.17
N VAL A 300 -24.16 6.17 -6.67
CA VAL A 300 -23.47 7.47 -6.70
C VAL A 300 -23.15 7.80 -8.15
N ILE A 301 -23.38 9.05 -8.54
CA ILE A 301 -22.93 9.54 -9.84
C ILE A 301 -21.44 9.78 -9.77
N ILE A 302 -20.68 9.08 -10.60
CA ILE A 302 -19.25 9.30 -10.75
C ILE A 302 -19.04 10.19 -11.96
N VAL A 303 -18.25 11.25 -11.79
CA VAL A 303 -17.83 12.07 -12.93
C VAL A 303 -16.84 11.25 -13.75
N ASP A 304 -17.24 10.86 -14.95
CA ASP A 304 -16.38 10.23 -15.93
C ASP A 304 -15.81 11.33 -16.84
N ASN A 305 -14.51 11.53 -16.76
CA ASN A 305 -13.80 12.51 -17.58
C ASN A 305 -13.11 11.86 -18.80
N SER A 306 -13.48 10.61 -19.14
CA SER A 306 -12.93 9.91 -20.32
C SER A 306 -13.60 10.33 -21.63
#